data_b80750d0a2903e6d2e21ba6a9efed61c
#
_entry.id   b80750d0a2903e6d2e21ba6a9efed61c
#
_cell.length_a   1.000
_cell.length_b   1.000
_cell.length_c   1.000
_cell.angle_alpha   90.00
_cell.angle_beta   90.00
_cell.angle_gamma   90.00
#
_symmetry.space_group_name_H-M   'P 1'
#
loop_
_entity.id
_entity.type
_entity.pdbx_description
1 polymer ?
#
loop_
_entity_poly.entity_id
_entity_poly.type
_entity_poly.pdbx_seq_one_letter_code
_entity_poly.pdbx_strand_id
1 'polypeptide(L)'
;ENVPVEAARALEAQVTVHPTPSALEMAQDRLTEKTEFRRLGIQTAPFRPVGSLDQLRDALSDLGMPAVLKTRRFGYDGKGQAVIRQEADVAPAWEALGGVPLILEGFVDFERELSVVGVRGMDGEFRCYPLSENHHENGILRVTRAPAPGLTPQLQAEGEAILRSVMESMGYVGVLAIELFQVGDHFRANEMAPRVHNSGHWTQDGASVSPFENHLRAV
;
A
#
# COMPACT_ATOMS: atom_id res chain seq x y z
N GLU A 1 10.77 5.36 3.71
CA GLU A 1 9.84 4.37 4.28
C GLU A 1 10.40 3.71 5.53
N ASN A 2 11.65 3.28 5.54
CA ASN A 2 12.29 2.64 6.70
C ASN A 2 13.03 3.61 7.65
N VAL A 3 12.81 4.93 7.48
CA VAL A 3 13.31 5.92 8.43
C VAL A 3 12.48 5.83 9.72
N PRO A 4 13.11 5.75 10.90
CA PRO A 4 12.35 5.78 12.16
C PRO A 4 11.50 7.06 12.26
N VAL A 5 10.22 6.91 12.64
CA VAL A 5 9.29 8.05 12.76
C VAL A 5 9.81 9.08 13.75
N GLU A 6 10.44 8.62 14.83
CA GLU A 6 11.03 9.48 15.86
C GLU A 6 12.13 10.39 15.29
N ALA A 7 12.93 9.89 14.35
CA ALA A 7 13.95 10.69 13.66
C ALA A 7 13.31 11.76 12.77
N ALA A 8 12.24 11.40 12.05
CA ALA A 8 11.49 12.36 11.24
C ALA A 8 10.82 13.44 12.10
N ARG A 9 10.25 13.09 13.26
CA ARG A 9 9.68 14.03 14.22
C ARG A 9 10.73 14.95 14.85
N ALA A 10 11.92 14.43 15.14
CA ALA A 10 13.02 15.24 15.65
C ALA A 10 13.51 16.27 14.62
N LEU A 11 13.49 15.93 13.33
CA LEU A 11 13.78 16.86 12.24
C LEU A 11 12.66 17.89 12.05
N GLU A 12 11.40 17.48 12.12
CA GLU A 12 10.24 18.37 11.98
C GLU A 12 10.23 19.51 13.03
N ALA A 13 10.81 19.27 14.19
CA ALA A 13 10.99 20.31 15.21
C ALA A 13 11.99 21.42 14.79
N GLN A 14 12.78 21.21 13.76
CA GLN A 14 13.84 22.14 13.30
C GLN A 14 13.60 22.67 11.89
N VAL A 15 13.02 21.84 11.01
CA VAL A 15 12.77 22.17 9.60
C VAL A 15 11.45 21.55 9.17
N THR A 16 10.85 22.12 8.11
CA THR A 16 9.68 21.49 7.47
C THR A 16 10.08 20.16 6.85
N VAL A 17 9.32 19.09 7.14
CA VAL A 17 9.57 17.74 6.63
C VAL A 17 8.39 17.29 5.76
N HIS A 18 8.68 16.91 4.52
CA HIS A 18 7.71 16.35 3.60
C HIS A 18 8.22 15.05 2.99
N PRO A 19 7.37 14.00 2.91
CA PRO A 19 6.06 13.89 3.56
C PRO A 19 6.17 13.99 5.08
N THR A 20 5.05 14.31 5.73
CA THR A 20 5.02 14.51 7.19
C THR A 20 5.37 13.22 7.96
N PRO A 21 5.92 13.31 9.19
CA PRO A 21 6.16 12.13 10.02
C PRO A 21 4.90 11.29 10.27
N SER A 22 3.72 11.91 10.34
CA SER A 22 2.44 11.21 10.48
C SER A 22 2.09 10.35 9.25
N ALA A 23 2.39 10.83 8.05
CA ALA A 23 2.21 10.05 6.83
C ALA A 23 3.16 8.84 6.78
N LEU A 24 4.40 9.04 7.23
CA LEU A 24 5.38 7.96 7.37
C LEU A 24 4.92 6.90 8.39
N GLU A 25 4.45 7.33 9.56
CA GLU A 25 3.94 6.45 10.61
C GLU A 25 2.77 5.60 10.13
N MET A 26 1.85 6.21 9.39
CA MET A 26 0.68 5.53 8.82
C MET A 26 1.12 4.44 7.83
N ALA A 27 2.01 4.74 6.91
CA ALA A 27 2.46 3.79 5.90
C ALA A 27 3.38 2.68 6.44
N GLN A 28 3.99 2.88 7.61
CA GLN A 28 4.88 1.88 8.22
C GLN A 28 4.14 0.74 8.92
N ASP A 29 2.84 0.86 9.17
CA ASP A 29 2.07 -0.14 9.91
C ASP A 29 0.81 -0.53 9.13
N ARG A 30 0.77 -1.76 8.60
CA ARG A 30 -0.32 -2.28 7.77
C ARG A 30 -1.69 -2.21 8.43
N LEU A 31 -1.76 -2.33 9.76
CA LEU A 31 -3.04 -2.22 10.48
C LEU A 31 -3.54 -0.78 10.48
N THR A 32 -2.65 0.17 10.75
CA THR A 32 -2.97 1.61 10.74
C THR A 32 -3.37 2.05 9.33
N GLU A 33 -2.58 1.68 8.33
CA GLU A 33 -2.83 1.96 6.91
C GLU A 33 -4.21 1.47 6.46
N LYS A 34 -4.51 0.18 6.67
CA LYS A 34 -5.79 -0.40 6.26
C LYS A 34 -6.98 0.12 7.05
N THR A 35 -6.77 0.50 8.31
CA THR A 35 -7.79 1.17 9.12
C THR A 35 -8.12 2.54 8.54
N GLU A 36 -7.11 3.29 8.11
CA GLU A 36 -7.31 4.59 7.45
C GLU A 36 -8.02 4.43 6.10
N PHE A 37 -7.61 3.48 5.25
CA PHE A 37 -8.33 3.19 4.02
C PHE A 37 -9.83 2.96 4.28
N ARG A 38 -10.17 2.13 5.26
CA ARG A 38 -11.58 1.90 5.63
C ARG A 38 -12.28 3.16 6.15
N ARG A 39 -11.60 3.98 6.95
CA ARG A 39 -12.15 5.26 7.45
C ARG A 39 -12.51 6.20 6.29
N LEU A 40 -11.75 6.16 5.21
CA LEU A 40 -11.98 6.92 3.99
C LEU A 40 -13.00 6.27 3.04
N GLY A 41 -13.58 5.13 3.41
CA GLY A 41 -14.51 4.39 2.55
C GLY A 41 -13.83 3.59 1.43
N ILE A 42 -12.50 3.50 1.44
CA ILE A 42 -11.72 2.74 0.46
C ILE A 42 -11.77 1.25 0.83
N GLN A 43 -12.16 0.42 -0.11
CA GLN A 43 -12.20 -1.03 0.11
C GLN A 43 -10.79 -1.63 0.21
N THR A 44 -10.64 -2.62 1.09
CA THR A 44 -9.41 -3.40 1.29
C THR A 44 -9.74 -4.88 1.35
N ALA A 45 -8.73 -5.76 1.38
CA ALA A 45 -8.93 -7.10 1.92
C ALA A 45 -9.56 -7.01 3.33
N PRO A 46 -10.49 -7.89 3.72
CA PRO A 46 -10.92 -7.97 5.12
C PRO A 46 -9.72 -8.35 5.98
N PHE A 47 -9.60 -7.77 7.19
CA PHE A 47 -8.43 -8.00 8.03
C PHE A 47 -8.76 -8.03 9.51
N ARG A 48 -7.87 -8.68 10.30
CA ARG A 48 -7.87 -8.71 11.77
C ARG A 48 -6.46 -8.53 12.32
N PRO A 49 -6.26 -7.77 13.41
CA PRO A 49 -4.99 -7.77 14.13
C PRO A 49 -4.77 -9.14 14.80
N VAL A 50 -3.51 -9.56 14.87
CA VAL A 50 -3.12 -10.85 15.47
C VAL A 50 -1.89 -10.63 16.36
N GLY A 51 -2.02 -10.93 17.65
CA GLY A 51 -0.95 -10.83 18.64
C GLY A 51 -0.66 -12.16 19.36
N SER A 52 -1.47 -13.21 19.09
CA SER A 52 -1.27 -14.56 19.65
C SER A 52 -1.78 -15.62 18.68
N LEU A 53 -1.36 -16.87 18.91
CA LEU A 53 -1.84 -18.02 18.11
C LEU A 53 -3.37 -18.22 18.25
N ASP A 54 -3.92 -17.95 19.44
CA ASP A 54 -5.37 -18.07 19.64
C ASP A 54 -6.11 -16.98 18.85
N GLN A 55 -5.61 -15.72 18.87
CA GLN A 55 -6.16 -14.66 18.03
C GLN A 55 -6.03 -14.96 16.53
N LEU A 56 -4.98 -15.67 16.11
CA LEU A 56 -4.85 -16.09 14.71
C LEU A 56 -5.96 -17.09 14.35
N ARG A 57 -6.26 -18.07 15.22
CA ARG A 57 -7.34 -19.02 15.00
C ARG A 57 -8.71 -18.36 14.98
N ASP A 58 -8.96 -17.44 15.91
CA ASP A 58 -10.19 -16.65 15.93
C ASP A 58 -10.36 -15.82 14.64
N ALA A 59 -9.29 -15.17 14.21
CA ALA A 59 -9.29 -14.38 12.97
C ALA A 59 -9.52 -15.26 11.72
N LEU A 60 -8.95 -16.47 11.68
CA LEU A 60 -9.20 -17.44 10.61
C LEU A 60 -10.64 -17.96 10.61
N SER A 61 -11.24 -18.13 11.79
CA SER A 61 -12.66 -18.49 11.89
C SER A 61 -13.57 -17.40 11.31
N ASP A 62 -13.20 -16.13 11.51
CA ASP A 62 -13.96 -14.98 10.99
C ASP A 62 -13.77 -14.77 9.48
N LEU A 63 -12.52 -14.81 9.01
CA LEU A 63 -12.17 -14.44 7.64
C LEU A 63 -12.18 -15.61 6.65
N GLY A 64 -12.07 -16.82 7.17
CA GLY A 64 -11.95 -18.05 6.36
C GLY A 64 -10.54 -18.28 5.82
N MET A 65 -10.40 -19.35 5.06
CA MET A 65 -9.20 -19.72 4.32
C MET A 65 -9.53 -19.81 2.83
N PRO A 66 -8.59 -19.46 1.92
CA PRO A 66 -7.23 -19.03 2.21
C PRO A 66 -7.16 -17.61 2.82
N ALA A 67 -6.09 -17.34 3.59
CA ALA A 67 -5.80 -16.04 4.19
C ALA A 67 -4.29 -15.78 4.16
N VAL A 68 -3.88 -14.52 4.33
CA VAL A 68 -2.47 -14.13 4.33
C VAL A 68 -2.11 -13.52 5.68
N LEU A 69 -1.23 -14.17 6.42
CA LEU A 69 -0.66 -13.66 7.66
C LEU A 69 0.56 -12.80 7.32
N LYS A 70 0.60 -11.57 7.83
CA LYS A 70 1.68 -10.61 7.54
C LYS A 70 2.21 -9.98 8.81
N THR A 71 3.51 -9.65 8.84
CA THR A 71 4.04 -8.71 9.84
C THR A 71 3.43 -7.33 9.60
N ARG A 72 3.06 -6.63 10.69
CA ARG A 72 2.52 -5.28 10.56
C ARG A 72 3.53 -4.28 10.02
N ARG A 73 4.82 -4.50 10.32
CA ARG A 73 5.93 -3.62 9.95
C ARG A 73 7.06 -4.41 9.30
N PHE A 74 7.90 -3.73 8.52
CA PHE A 74 9.14 -4.25 7.93
C PHE A 74 8.98 -5.40 6.92
N GLY A 75 7.77 -5.67 6.43
CA GLY A 75 7.57 -6.58 5.32
C GLY A 75 7.89 -5.89 3.98
N TYR A 76 8.61 -6.58 3.08
CA TYR A 76 8.92 -6.10 1.72
C TYR A 76 9.19 -7.29 0.79
N ASP A 77 8.94 -7.11 -0.49
CA ASP A 77 9.24 -8.12 -1.53
C ASP A 77 8.76 -9.54 -1.18
N GLY A 78 7.53 -9.65 -0.65
CA GLY A 78 6.96 -10.93 -0.22
C GLY A 78 7.54 -11.50 1.09
N LYS A 79 8.50 -10.82 1.72
CA LYS A 79 9.03 -11.20 3.04
C LYS A 79 8.10 -10.73 4.15
N GLY A 80 8.12 -11.47 5.27
CA GLY A 80 7.25 -11.16 6.40
C GLY A 80 5.77 -11.50 6.14
N GLN A 81 5.49 -12.47 5.27
CA GLN A 81 4.14 -12.99 5.04
C GLN A 81 4.11 -14.50 4.81
N ALA A 82 2.99 -15.12 5.15
CA ALA A 82 2.71 -16.53 4.95
C ALA A 82 1.26 -16.72 4.50
N VAL A 83 1.03 -17.53 3.49
CA VAL A 83 -0.31 -17.89 3.03
C VAL A 83 -0.78 -19.12 3.81
N ILE A 84 -1.93 -19.02 4.46
CA ILE A 84 -2.60 -20.10 5.20
C ILE A 84 -3.75 -20.60 4.32
N ARG A 85 -3.62 -21.81 3.80
CA ARG A 85 -4.64 -22.45 2.94
C ARG A 85 -5.47 -23.48 3.67
N GLN A 86 -4.93 -24.06 4.74
CA GLN A 86 -5.53 -25.13 5.54
C GLN A 86 -5.01 -25.07 6.97
N GLU A 87 -5.69 -25.76 7.88
CA GLU A 87 -5.34 -25.75 9.30
C GLU A 87 -3.88 -26.18 9.57
N ALA A 88 -3.33 -27.09 8.76
CA ALA A 88 -1.95 -27.54 8.90
C ALA A 88 -0.91 -26.43 8.66
N ASP A 89 -1.29 -25.34 7.98
CA ASP A 89 -0.39 -24.21 7.70
C ASP A 89 -0.31 -23.21 8.88
N VAL A 90 -1.25 -23.26 9.83
CA VAL A 90 -1.41 -22.26 10.90
C VAL A 90 -0.20 -22.22 11.82
N ALA A 91 0.18 -23.36 12.39
CA ALA A 91 1.32 -23.43 13.31
C ALA A 91 2.65 -23.08 12.63
N PRO A 92 2.98 -23.60 11.45
CA PRO A 92 4.18 -23.19 10.72
C PRO A 92 4.22 -21.68 10.38
N ALA A 93 3.09 -21.09 9.96
CA ALA A 93 3.02 -19.67 9.67
C ALA A 93 3.24 -18.82 10.93
N TRP A 94 2.64 -19.24 12.06
CA TRP A 94 2.84 -18.58 13.34
C TRP A 94 4.31 -18.68 13.81
N GLU A 95 4.93 -19.85 13.73
CA GLU A 95 6.33 -20.06 14.10
C GLU A 95 7.29 -19.21 13.24
N ALA A 96 7.00 -19.09 11.94
CA ALA A 96 7.83 -18.33 11.02
C ALA A 96 7.74 -16.80 11.23
N LEU A 97 6.56 -16.29 11.64
CA LEU A 97 6.30 -14.84 11.72
C LEU A 97 5.98 -14.36 13.14
N GLY A 98 5.72 -15.26 14.08
CA GLY A 98 5.31 -14.93 15.44
C GLY A 98 6.38 -14.18 16.22
N GLY A 99 5.98 -13.70 17.42
CA GLY A 99 6.85 -12.90 18.29
C GLY A 99 6.86 -11.40 17.97
N VAL A 100 6.14 -10.97 16.94
CA VAL A 100 5.91 -9.57 16.58
C VAL A 100 4.42 -9.34 16.31
N PRO A 101 3.93 -8.10 16.36
CA PRO A 101 2.54 -7.79 15.98
C PRO A 101 2.29 -8.17 14.51
N LEU A 102 1.22 -8.92 14.27
CA LEU A 102 0.81 -9.41 12.96
C LEU A 102 -0.57 -8.86 12.55
N ILE A 103 -0.90 -9.03 11.29
CA ILE A 103 -2.22 -8.82 10.70
C ILE A 103 -2.57 -10.04 9.84
N LEU A 104 -3.79 -10.55 9.97
CA LEU A 104 -4.34 -11.53 9.06
C LEU A 104 -5.23 -10.82 8.05
N GLU A 105 -5.01 -11.07 6.78
CA GLU A 105 -5.82 -10.56 5.66
C GLU A 105 -6.52 -11.72 4.97
N GLY A 106 -7.83 -11.57 4.71
CA GLY A 106 -8.54 -12.50 3.85
C GLY A 106 -7.97 -12.46 2.43
N PHE A 107 -7.95 -13.61 1.78
CA PHE A 107 -7.46 -13.71 0.40
C PHE A 107 -8.37 -12.91 -0.54
N VAL A 108 -7.78 -12.14 -1.43
CA VAL A 108 -8.49 -11.41 -2.48
C VAL A 108 -8.29 -12.18 -3.79
N ASP A 109 -9.38 -12.66 -4.36
CA ASP A 109 -9.37 -13.18 -5.72
C ASP A 109 -9.49 -12.00 -6.67
N PHE A 110 -8.36 -11.57 -7.23
CA PHE A 110 -8.25 -10.40 -8.09
C PHE A 110 -7.89 -10.78 -9.52
N GLU A 111 -8.29 -9.98 -10.48
CA GLU A 111 -8.00 -10.18 -11.89
C GLU A 111 -6.57 -9.74 -12.24
N ARG A 112 -6.13 -8.63 -11.66
CA ARG A 112 -4.78 -8.08 -11.84
C ARG A 112 -4.42 -7.09 -10.74
N GLU A 113 -3.12 -6.86 -10.62
CA GLU A 113 -2.56 -5.85 -9.74
C GLU A 113 -2.28 -4.56 -10.52
N LEU A 114 -2.65 -3.42 -9.94
CA LEU A 114 -2.36 -2.11 -10.51
C LEU A 114 -1.67 -1.21 -9.48
N SER A 115 -1.09 -0.12 -9.96
CA SER A 115 -0.63 0.98 -9.11
C SER A 115 -1.17 2.30 -9.64
N VAL A 116 -1.57 3.14 -8.72
CA VAL A 116 -1.81 4.55 -8.96
C VAL A 116 -0.68 5.35 -8.32
N VAL A 117 -0.05 6.22 -9.09
CA VAL A 117 1.06 7.09 -8.65
C VAL A 117 0.69 8.53 -8.95
N GLY A 118 0.81 9.40 -7.97
CA GLY A 118 0.55 10.82 -8.16
C GLY A 118 1.36 11.68 -7.20
N VAL A 119 1.19 12.96 -7.33
CA VAL A 119 1.90 13.99 -6.59
C VAL A 119 0.93 15.06 -6.13
N ARG A 120 1.15 15.59 -4.93
CA ARG A 120 0.44 16.75 -4.40
C ARG A 120 1.45 17.78 -3.91
N GLY A 121 1.31 19.01 -4.39
CA GLY A 121 2.14 20.14 -4.00
C GLY A 121 1.70 20.78 -2.66
N MET A 122 2.53 21.67 -2.14
CA MET A 122 2.21 22.49 -0.95
C MET A 122 0.99 23.39 -1.16
N ASP A 123 0.71 23.81 -2.39
CA ASP A 123 -0.47 24.59 -2.79
C ASP A 123 -1.75 23.74 -2.90
N GLY A 124 -1.63 22.42 -2.71
CA GLY A 124 -2.72 21.46 -2.85
C GLY A 124 -2.98 21.00 -4.29
N GLU A 125 -2.20 21.48 -5.28
CA GLU A 125 -2.32 20.98 -6.65
C GLU A 125 -2.02 19.49 -6.70
N PHE A 126 -2.88 18.73 -7.36
CA PHE A 126 -2.76 17.27 -7.50
C PHE A 126 -2.62 16.89 -8.97
N ARG A 127 -1.65 16.03 -9.25
CA ARG A 127 -1.46 15.40 -10.56
C ARG A 127 -1.26 13.90 -10.39
N CYS A 128 -1.75 13.14 -11.35
CA CYS A 128 -1.66 11.69 -11.35
C CYS A 128 -1.12 11.18 -12.68
N TYR A 129 -0.31 10.14 -12.64
CA TYR A 129 0.06 9.39 -13.83
C TYR A 129 -1.07 8.42 -14.22
N PRO A 130 -1.14 7.99 -15.49
CA PRO A 130 -1.99 6.87 -15.84
C PRO A 130 -1.69 5.66 -14.94
N LEU A 131 -2.74 4.94 -14.53
CA LEU A 131 -2.57 3.71 -13.76
C LEU A 131 -1.72 2.70 -14.55
N SER A 132 -0.89 1.97 -13.84
CA SER A 132 -0.05 0.92 -14.39
C SER A 132 -0.47 -0.46 -13.88
N GLU A 133 -0.41 -1.46 -14.78
CA GLU A 133 -0.58 -2.87 -14.45
C GLU A 133 0.77 -3.46 -14.04
N ASN A 134 0.77 -4.21 -12.95
CA ASN A 134 1.96 -4.80 -12.37
C ASN A 134 1.91 -6.33 -12.41
N HIS A 135 3.03 -6.92 -12.72
CA HIS A 135 3.22 -8.37 -12.63
C HIS A 135 4.32 -8.68 -11.63
N HIS A 136 3.94 -9.36 -10.55
CA HIS A 136 4.86 -9.79 -9.51
C HIS A 136 5.18 -11.27 -9.66
N GLU A 137 6.45 -11.63 -9.44
CA GLU A 137 6.90 -13.02 -9.32
C GLU A 137 7.58 -13.19 -7.96
N ASN A 138 7.07 -14.10 -7.15
CA ASN A 138 7.57 -14.35 -5.79
C ASN A 138 7.61 -13.07 -4.91
N GLY A 139 6.60 -12.19 -5.06
CA GLY A 139 6.49 -10.93 -4.32
C GLY A 139 7.41 -9.81 -4.82
N ILE A 140 8.12 -10.00 -5.92
CA ILE A 140 9.00 -8.99 -6.54
C ILE A 140 8.35 -8.49 -7.83
N LEU A 141 8.20 -7.17 -7.96
CA LEU A 141 7.71 -6.55 -9.20
C LEU A 141 8.71 -6.79 -10.34
N ARG A 142 8.26 -7.48 -11.39
CA ARG A 142 9.06 -7.83 -12.58
C ARG A 142 8.71 -7.01 -13.80
N VAL A 143 7.42 -6.74 -14.01
CA VAL A 143 6.96 -6.01 -15.19
C VAL A 143 5.90 -5.00 -14.77
N THR A 144 6.04 -3.77 -15.27
CA THR A 144 5.00 -2.75 -15.21
C THR A 144 4.62 -2.33 -16.63
N ARG A 145 3.32 -2.30 -16.92
CA ARG A 145 2.76 -1.81 -18.20
C ARG A 145 1.97 -0.55 -17.94
N ALA A 146 2.33 0.53 -18.60
CA ALA A 146 1.66 1.82 -18.47
C ALA A 146 1.46 2.49 -19.83
N PRO A 147 0.28 3.06 -20.10
CA PRO A 147 -0.96 2.91 -19.32
C PRO A 147 -1.40 1.46 -19.19
N ALA A 148 -2.11 1.10 -18.11
CA ALA A 148 -2.63 -0.25 -17.90
C ALA A 148 -3.54 -0.66 -19.07
N PRO A 149 -3.27 -1.80 -19.75
CA PRO A 149 -4.05 -2.22 -20.91
C PRO A 149 -5.53 -2.44 -20.55
N GLY A 150 -6.44 -1.98 -21.43
CA GLY A 150 -7.88 -2.18 -21.25
C GLY A 150 -8.49 -1.51 -20.03
N LEU A 151 -7.80 -0.55 -19.42
CA LEU A 151 -8.34 0.22 -18.30
C LEU A 151 -9.46 1.16 -18.79
N THR A 152 -10.60 1.12 -18.14
CA THR A 152 -11.71 2.03 -18.45
C THR A 152 -11.49 3.42 -17.84
N PRO A 153 -12.06 4.49 -18.42
CA PRO A 153 -12.01 5.82 -17.81
C PRO A 153 -12.59 5.85 -16.37
N GLN A 154 -13.56 5.00 -16.08
CA GLN A 154 -14.16 4.88 -14.75
C GLN A 154 -13.16 4.32 -13.75
N LEU A 155 -12.46 3.24 -14.07
CA LEU A 155 -11.41 2.66 -13.21
C LEU A 155 -10.23 3.62 -13.04
N GLN A 156 -9.82 4.34 -14.10
CA GLN A 156 -8.81 5.40 -13.96
C GLN A 156 -9.25 6.45 -12.94
N ALA A 157 -10.48 6.95 -13.06
CA ALA A 157 -11.02 7.95 -12.14
C ALA A 157 -11.16 7.43 -10.70
N GLU A 158 -11.55 6.16 -10.50
CA GLU A 158 -11.63 5.54 -9.18
C GLU A 158 -10.25 5.46 -8.52
N GLY A 159 -9.22 4.99 -9.23
CA GLY A 159 -7.86 4.95 -8.70
C GLY A 159 -7.31 6.32 -8.34
N GLU A 160 -7.56 7.33 -9.18
CA GLU A 160 -7.19 8.72 -8.89
C GLU A 160 -7.93 9.29 -7.68
N ALA A 161 -9.21 8.98 -7.53
CA ALA A 161 -10.01 9.41 -6.38
C ALA A 161 -9.53 8.77 -5.07
N ILE A 162 -9.16 7.47 -5.10
CA ILE A 162 -8.56 6.77 -3.97
C ILE A 162 -7.27 7.49 -3.54
N LEU A 163 -6.34 7.71 -4.47
CA LEU A 163 -5.07 8.35 -4.18
C LEU A 163 -5.24 9.76 -3.64
N ARG A 164 -6.10 10.55 -4.26
CA ARG A 164 -6.43 11.92 -3.83
C ARG A 164 -6.98 11.95 -2.41
N SER A 165 -7.96 11.09 -2.11
CA SER A 165 -8.59 11.02 -0.79
C SER A 165 -7.57 10.71 0.31
N VAL A 166 -6.65 9.78 0.05
CA VAL A 166 -5.57 9.43 0.99
C VAL A 166 -4.60 10.60 1.18
N MET A 167 -4.16 11.25 0.10
CA MET A 167 -3.26 12.41 0.18
C MET A 167 -3.89 13.58 0.93
N GLU A 168 -5.16 13.88 0.67
CA GLU A 168 -5.88 14.96 1.33
C GLU A 168 -6.07 14.69 2.84
N SER A 169 -6.42 13.46 3.21
CA SER A 169 -6.63 13.09 4.63
C SER A 169 -5.37 13.26 5.48
N MET A 170 -4.20 13.09 4.88
CA MET A 170 -2.90 13.21 5.55
C MET A 170 -2.27 14.61 5.43
N GLY A 171 -2.86 15.53 4.66
CA GLY A 171 -2.19 16.77 4.26
C GLY A 171 -0.86 16.47 3.52
N TYR A 172 -0.84 15.37 2.74
CA TYR A 172 0.37 14.86 2.11
C TYR A 172 0.95 15.84 1.10
N VAL A 173 2.27 16.01 1.10
CA VAL A 173 3.03 16.75 0.09
C VAL A 173 4.13 15.84 -0.45
N GLY A 174 4.25 15.75 -1.77
CA GLY A 174 5.18 14.87 -2.44
C GLY A 174 4.50 13.78 -3.27
N VAL A 175 5.26 12.78 -3.66
CA VAL A 175 4.78 11.62 -4.44
C VAL A 175 4.31 10.52 -3.50
N LEU A 176 3.14 9.95 -3.81
CA LEU A 176 2.56 8.78 -3.16
C LEU A 176 2.20 7.74 -4.23
N ALA A 177 2.40 6.49 -3.94
CA ALA A 177 1.89 5.36 -4.71
C ALA A 177 0.93 4.52 -3.85
N ILE A 178 -0.12 3.99 -4.47
CA ILE A 178 -1.01 2.98 -3.84
C ILE A 178 -1.10 1.78 -4.78
N GLU A 179 -0.88 0.59 -4.23
CA GLU A 179 -1.12 -0.67 -4.90
C GLU A 179 -2.57 -1.09 -4.76
N LEU A 180 -3.16 -1.52 -5.86
CA LEU A 180 -4.57 -1.82 -6.01
C LEU A 180 -4.77 -3.22 -6.61
N PHE A 181 -5.71 -3.97 -6.06
CA PHE A 181 -6.25 -5.17 -6.68
C PHE A 181 -7.53 -4.83 -7.42
N GLN A 182 -7.61 -5.16 -8.71
CA GLN A 182 -8.86 -5.05 -9.45
C GLN A 182 -9.73 -6.28 -9.18
N VAL A 183 -10.98 -6.02 -8.78
CA VAL A 183 -12.02 -7.03 -8.56
C VAL A 183 -13.28 -6.55 -9.28
N GLY A 184 -13.54 -7.10 -10.46
CA GLY A 184 -14.59 -6.60 -11.35
C GLY A 184 -14.33 -5.14 -11.75
N ASP A 185 -15.34 -4.31 -11.59
CA ASP A 185 -15.31 -2.90 -11.94
C ASP A 185 -14.88 -1.97 -10.77
N HIS A 186 -14.17 -2.51 -9.76
CA HIS A 186 -13.75 -1.78 -8.58
C HIS A 186 -12.34 -2.14 -8.13
N PHE A 187 -11.77 -1.28 -7.27
CA PHE A 187 -10.48 -1.53 -6.63
C PHE A 187 -10.59 -1.87 -5.14
N ARG A 188 -9.63 -2.68 -4.69
CA ARG A 188 -9.29 -2.84 -3.28
C ARG A 188 -7.86 -2.38 -3.07
N ALA A 189 -7.66 -1.43 -2.15
CA ALA A 189 -6.32 -0.98 -1.80
C ALA A 189 -5.55 -2.08 -1.06
N ASN A 190 -4.33 -2.33 -1.50
CA ASN A 190 -3.40 -3.26 -0.88
C ASN A 190 -2.49 -2.55 0.11
N GLU A 191 -1.60 -1.70 -0.37
CA GLU A 191 -0.67 -0.94 0.46
C GLU A 191 -0.31 0.40 -0.20
N MET A 192 0.24 1.33 0.57
CA MET A 192 0.75 2.60 0.04
C MET A 192 2.25 2.74 0.29
N ALA A 193 2.90 3.49 -0.59
CA ALA A 193 4.30 3.85 -0.48
C ALA A 193 4.43 5.39 -0.45
N PRO A 194 4.80 6.00 0.71
CA PRO A 194 4.93 7.46 0.86
C PRO A 194 6.25 7.96 0.26
N ARG A 195 6.53 7.59 -0.97
CA ARG A 195 7.77 7.83 -1.70
C ARG A 195 7.60 7.53 -3.19
N VAL A 196 8.61 7.83 -3.97
CA VAL A 196 8.74 7.26 -5.32
C VAL A 196 8.74 5.73 -5.24
N HIS A 197 8.01 5.07 -6.16
CA HIS A 197 7.76 3.63 -6.15
C HIS A 197 8.22 3.00 -7.48
N ASN A 198 8.66 1.73 -7.42
CA ASN A 198 9.15 0.99 -8.58
C ASN A 198 8.11 0.86 -9.70
N SER A 199 6.82 0.75 -9.37
CA SER A 199 5.73 0.75 -10.37
C SER A 199 5.59 2.07 -11.14
N GLY A 200 6.25 3.15 -10.70
CA GLY A 200 6.33 4.44 -11.37
C GLY A 200 7.62 4.66 -12.16
N HIS A 201 8.60 3.75 -12.14
CA HIS A 201 9.90 3.95 -12.78
C HIS A 201 9.83 4.07 -14.32
N TRP A 202 8.82 3.51 -14.95
CA TRP A 202 8.56 3.66 -16.39
C TRP A 202 8.46 5.12 -16.84
N THR A 203 8.09 6.01 -15.93
CA THR A 203 7.92 7.43 -16.21
C THR A 203 9.22 8.16 -16.51
N GLN A 204 10.38 7.59 -16.15
CA GLN A 204 11.68 8.21 -16.42
C GLN A 204 11.90 8.40 -17.92
N ASP A 205 11.44 7.45 -18.73
CA ASP A 205 11.53 7.50 -20.19
C ASP A 205 10.16 7.68 -20.87
N GLY A 206 9.06 7.36 -20.17
CA GLY A 206 7.70 7.32 -20.69
C GLY A 206 6.81 8.51 -20.34
N ALA A 207 7.30 9.48 -19.57
CA ALA A 207 6.56 10.69 -19.19
C ALA A 207 7.44 11.93 -19.33
N SER A 208 6.79 13.10 -19.44
CA SER A 208 7.52 14.39 -19.53
C SER A 208 8.23 14.77 -18.23
N VAL A 209 7.76 14.28 -17.08
CA VAL A 209 8.33 14.55 -15.75
C VAL A 209 8.28 13.25 -14.95
N SER A 210 9.39 12.84 -14.37
CA SER A 210 9.47 11.65 -13.52
C SER A 210 8.89 11.89 -12.13
N PRO A 211 8.49 10.84 -11.36
CA PRO A 211 8.06 11.01 -9.99
C PRO A 211 9.19 11.48 -9.08
N PHE A 212 10.46 11.23 -9.40
CA PHE A 212 11.59 11.80 -8.67
C PHE A 212 11.61 13.33 -8.78
N GLU A 213 11.51 13.85 -10.01
CA GLU A 213 11.46 15.28 -10.27
C GLU A 213 10.19 15.91 -9.70
N ASN A 214 9.02 15.25 -9.87
CA ASN A 214 7.76 15.73 -9.32
C ASN A 214 7.77 15.79 -7.79
N HIS A 215 8.45 14.84 -7.13
CA HIS A 215 8.61 14.90 -5.67
C HIS A 215 9.38 16.15 -5.25
N LEU A 216 10.50 16.44 -5.92
CA LEU A 216 11.32 17.65 -5.64
C LEU A 216 10.59 18.96 -5.96
N ARG A 217 9.70 18.95 -6.97
CA ARG A 217 8.90 20.14 -7.32
C ARG A 217 7.76 20.39 -6.33
N ALA A 218 7.30 19.37 -5.65
CA ALA A 218 6.15 19.42 -4.73
C ALA A 218 6.51 19.94 -3.34
N VAL A 219 7.76 19.75 -2.91
CA VAL A 219 8.26 20.08 -1.55
C VAL A 219 8.96 21.41 -1.45
#